data_f2c8b804bcad9bb8127e6365f4d6ce16
#
_entry.id   f2c8b804bcad9bb8127e6365f4d6ce16
#
_cell.length_a   1.000
_cell.length_b   1.000
_cell.length_c   1.000
_cell.angle_alpha   90.00
_cell.angle_beta   90.00
_cell.angle_gamma   90.00
#
_symmetry.space_group_name_H-M   'P 1'
#
loop_
_entity.id
_entity.type
_entity.pdbx_description
1 polymer ?
#
loop_
_entity_poly.entity_id
_entity_poly.type
_entity_poly.pdbx_seq_one_letter_code
_entity_poly.pdbx_strand_id
1 'polypeptide(L)'
;MEKNLTTGSVLKSILYFSLPYLLSYFLQTLYGMADLFIIGQFEDISSITAVSIGSQVMHMITVMIVGLAMGATVNIGQAIGAGNKKKAAKDIGNTVTLFMMLAIVGAAGLLFFIKPIVGMMSTPQEAVHETVIYLTICFLGIPFITAYNIISSIFRGIGDSKSPMYFIAAACAINIILDYLFIGGLHMGAAGAALGTTCSQTISVLIALVVIMKKKTGISLSKNDFKIDRKTIKRLLKIGIPVALQDGFIQIAFIIITIIANRRGLDTAAAVGIVEKIISFLFLVPSSMLSTVSALGAQNIGADKRERAQRILYYAVLITVGFGVMISIIMQFIAGPVVGLFTENAKVIVLGSQYIRGYIFDCIFAGIHFSFSGYFCACGHSEISFIHNIIAILLVRIPGVYITAKVFSSLFPMGLATVGGSLLSVMICVIAYAWMKKKQGCMD
;
A
#
# COMPACT_ATOMS: atom_id res chain seq x y z
N MET A 1 -0.03 -18.53 18.95
CA MET A 1 -0.58 -17.88 20.16
C MET A 1 -1.09 -16.51 19.76
N GLU A 2 -2.37 -16.24 19.96
CA GLU A 2 -2.92 -14.90 19.86
C GLU A 2 -2.17 -14.01 20.85
N LYS A 3 -1.46 -13.01 20.36
CA LYS A 3 -0.81 -12.07 21.26
C LYS A 3 -1.84 -11.03 21.65
N ASN A 4 -2.17 -10.95 22.94
CA ASN A 4 -3.07 -9.91 23.44
C ASN A 4 -2.39 -8.53 23.28
N LEU A 5 -2.80 -7.79 22.25
CA LEU A 5 -2.25 -6.46 21.94
C LEU A 5 -2.88 -5.34 22.76
N THR A 6 -3.84 -5.70 23.65
CA THR A 6 -4.53 -4.74 24.53
C THR A 6 -3.85 -4.60 25.91
N THR A 7 -2.72 -5.27 26.14
CA THR A 7 -1.95 -5.26 27.40
C THR A 7 -0.47 -5.04 27.15
N GLY A 8 0.31 -4.79 28.19
CA GLY A 8 1.76 -4.61 28.13
C GLY A 8 2.20 -3.24 27.57
N SER A 9 3.49 -3.11 27.22
CA SER A 9 4.07 -1.87 26.70
C SER A 9 3.55 -1.55 25.29
N VAL A 10 3.03 -0.33 25.09
CA VAL A 10 2.54 0.15 23.80
C VAL A 10 3.66 0.20 22.76
N LEU A 11 4.80 0.77 23.11
CA LEU A 11 5.95 0.89 22.21
C LEU A 11 6.44 -0.48 21.73
N LYS A 12 6.59 -1.45 22.65
CA LYS A 12 6.97 -2.82 22.27
C LYS A 12 5.94 -3.48 21.35
N SER A 13 4.64 -3.21 21.57
CA SER A 13 3.58 -3.73 20.72
C SER A 13 3.64 -3.13 19.29
N ILE A 14 3.88 -1.82 19.18
CA ILE A 14 4.05 -1.14 17.90
C ILE A 14 5.24 -1.73 17.14
N LEU A 15 6.43 -1.76 17.73
CA LEU A 15 7.63 -2.26 17.08
C LEU A 15 7.50 -3.75 16.69
N TYR A 16 6.95 -4.57 17.56
CA TYR A 16 6.73 -5.98 17.29
C TYR A 16 5.78 -6.22 16.10
N PHE A 17 4.77 -5.36 15.92
CA PHE A 17 3.78 -5.47 14.86
C PHE A 17 4.24 -4.77 13.57
N SER A 18 4.85 -3.58 13.67
CA SER A 18 5.23 -2.77 12.52
C SER A 18 6.44 -3.32 11.76
N LEU A 19 7.43 -3.91 12.44
CA LEU A 19 8.62 -4.46 11.80
C LEU A 19 8.31 -5.58 10.80
N PRO A 20 7.55 -6.64 11.14
CA PRO A 20 7.14 -7.64 10.15
C PRO A 20 6.28 -7.05 9.03
N TYR A 21 5.49 -6.01 9.34
CA TYR A 21 4.68 -5.33 8.34
C TYR A 21 5.54 -4.54 7.35
N LEU A 22 6.50 -3.78 7.87
CA LEU A 22 7.48 -3.05 7.06
C LEU A 22 8.26 -3.99 6.14
N LEU A 23 8.71 -5.13 6.69
CA LEU A 23 9.41 -6.14 5.91
C LEU A 23 8.50 -6.77 4.84
N SER A 24 7.22 -6.96 5.12
CA SER A 24 6.25 -7.43 4.12
C SER A 24 6.12 -6.46 2.94
N TYR A 25 6.03 -5.16 3.21
CA TYR A 25 5.98 -4.13 2.17
C TYR A 25 7.29 -4.05 1.38
N PHE A 26 8.43 -4.13 2.08
CA PHE A 26 9.74 -4.15 1.43
C PHE A 26 9.89 -5.34 0.47
N LEU A 27 9.55 -6.54 0.93
CA LEU A 27 9.57 -7.75 0.09
C LEU A 27 8.61 -7.65 -1.09
N GLN A 28 7.44 -7.04 -0.92
CA GLN A 28 6.48 -6.81 -1.99
C GLN A 28 7.01 -5.83 -3.05
N THR A 29 7.74 -4.81 -2.62
CA THR A 29 8.40 -3.86 -3.54
C THR A 29 9.57 -4.52 -4.25
N LEU A 30 10.38 -5.30 -3.52
CA LEU A 30 11.53 -6.02 -4.07
C LEU A 30 11.12 -7.04 -5.14
N TYR A 31 10.06 -7.77 -4.90
CA TYR A 31 9.47 -8.72 -5.83
C TYR A 31 9.08 -8.07 -7.17
N GLY A 32 8.36 -6.94 -7.16
CA GLY A 32 8.03 -6.23 -8.40
C GLY A 32 9.23 -5.63 -9.14
N MET A 33 10.35 -5.36 -8.42
CA MET A 33 11.62 -4.94 -9.05
C MET A 33 12.39 -6.13 -9.62
N ALA A 34 12.30 -7.30 -9.00
CA ALA A 34 12.97 -8.50 -9.47
C ALA A 34 12.43 -8.94 -10.84
N ASP A 35 11.10 -8.91 -11.04
CA ASP A 35 10.48 -9.21 -12.33
C ASP A 35 11.09 -8.35 -13.46
N LEU A 36 11.17 -7.02 -13.25
CA LEU A 36 11.74 -6.09 -14.24
C LEU A 36 13.25 -6.29 -14.45
N PHE A 37 13.98 -6.63 -13.39
CA PHE A 37 15.41 -6.90 -13.47
C PHE A 37 15.69 -8.18 -14.26
N ILE A 38 14.95 -9.25 -13.98
CA ILE A 38 15.15 -10.55 -14.63
C ILE A 38 14.76 -10.46 -16.12
N ILE A 39 13.59 -9.88 -16.44
CA ILE A 39 13.19 -9.76 -17.84
C ILE A 39 14.17 -8.89 -18.64
N GLY A 40 14.75 -7.87 -18.02
CA GLY A 40 15.76 -7.01 -18.62
C GLY A 40 17.08 -7.72 -18.97
N GLN A 41 17.35 -8.89 -18.38
CA GLN A 41 18.56 -9.68 -18.65
C GLN A 41 18.39 -10.64 -19.86
N PHE A 42 17.17 -11.11 -20.12
CA PHE A 42 16.93 -12.23 -21.02
C PHE A 42 16.09 -11.87 -22.24
N GLU A 43 15.33 -10.77 -22.20
CA GLU A 43 14.31 -10.46 -23.18
C GLU A 43 14.51 -9.06 -23.81
N ASP A 44 13.79 -8.79 -24.88
CA ASP A 44 13.88 -7.56 -25.65
C ASP A 44 13.13 -6.38 -24.96
N ILE A 45 13.28 -5.19 -25.55
CA ILE A 45 12.68 -3.94 -25.05
C ILE A 45 11.15 -4.02 -25.07
N SER A 46 10.53 -4.78 -25.98
CA SER A 46 9.07 -4.87 -26.07
C SER A 46 8.50 -5.63 -24.87
N SER A 47 9.14 -6.73 -24.47
CA SER A 47 8.79 -7.52 -23.28
C SER A 47 9.00 -6.74 -21.98
N ILE A 48 10.13 -6.03 -21.85
CA ILE A 48 10.40 -5.15 -20.70
C ILE A 48 9.33 -4.07 -20.58
N THR A 49 8.96 -3.44 -21.70
CA THR A 49 7.92 -2.41 -21.73
C THR A 49 6.56 -2.97 -21.35
N ALA A 50 6.22 -4.17 -21.84
CA ALA A 50 4.96 -4.85 -21.52
C ALA A 50 4.84 -5.16 -20.02
N VAL A 51 5.89 -5.70 -19.41
CA VAL A 51 5.92 -5.99 -17.96
C VAL A 51 5.89 -4.69 -17.16
N SER A 52 6.59 -3.65 -17.58
CA SER A 52 6.58 -2.34 -16.90
C SER A 52 5.18 -1.73 -16.87
N ILE A 53 4.48 -1.69 -18.01
CA ILE A 53 3.11 -1.14 -18.11
C ILE A 53 2.12 -2.05 -17.37
N GLY A 54 2.20 -3.35 -17.59
CA GLY A 54 1.32 -4.33 -16.96
C GLY A 54 1.44 -4.33 -15.44
N SER A 55 2.66 -4.24 -14.90
CA SER A 55 2.91 -4.18 -13.45
C SER A 55 2.36 -2.90 -12.81
N GLN A 56 2.36 -1.76 -13.52
CA GLN A 56 1.72 -0.53 -13.02
C GLN A 56 0.20 -0.70 -12.86
N VAL A 57 -0.45 -1.32 -13.85
CA VAL A 57 -1.90 -1.63 -13.77
C VAL A 57 -2.17 -2.57 -12.60
N MET A 58 -1.38 -3.65 -12.47
CA MET A 58 -1.53 -4.60 -11.37
C MET A 58 -1.25 -3.98 -10.01
N HIS A 59 -0.26 -3.10 -9.92
CA HIS A 59 0.02 -2.36 -8.67
C HIS A 59 -1.17 -1.52 -8.23
N MET A 60 -1.77 -0.75 -9.14
CA MET A 60 -2.96 0.06 -8.84
C MET A 60 -4.13 -0.81 -8.33
N ILE A 61 -4.40 -1.94 -8.98
CA ILE A 61 -5.45 -2.88 -8.58
C ILE A 61 -5.14 -3.46 -7.19
N THR A 62 -3.89 -3.90 -6.97
CA THR A 62 -3.47 -4.49 -5.69
C THR A 62 -3.59 -3.51 -4.54
N VAL A 63 -3.17 -2.26 -4.72
CA VAL A 63 -3.27 -1.21 -3.69
C VAL A 63 -4.74 -0.97 -3.33
N MET A 64 -5.65 -0.93 -4.30
CA MET A 64 -7.09 -0.80 -4.05
C MET A 64 -7.66 -2.01 -3.29
N ILE A 65 -7.22 -3.24 -3.61
CA ILE A 65 -7.62 -4.46 -2.88
C ILE A 65 -7.12 -4.39 -1.43
N VAL A 66 -5.88 -3.98 -1.19
CA VAL A 66 -5.29 -3.82 0.15
C VAL A 66 -6.05 -2.76 0.96
N GLY A 67 -6.34 -1.61 0.35
CA GLY A 67 -7.14 -0.54 0.97
C GLY A 67 -8.55 -1.02 1.35
N LEU A 68 -9.21 -1.74 0.44
CA LEU A 68 -10.53 -2.30 0.70
C LEU A 68 -10.48 -3.35 1.83
N ALA A 69 -9.43 -4.19 1.86
CA ALA A 69 -9.21 -5.21 2.88
C ALA A 69 -8.88 -4.63 4.28
N MET A 70 -8.54 -3.32 4.39
CA MET A 70 -8.39 -2.64 5.68
C MET A 70 -9.67 -2.70 6.51
N GLY A 71 -10.84 -2.66 5.86
CA GLY A 71 -12.13 -2.86 6.53
C GLY A 71 -12.23 -4.18 7.28
N ALA A 72 -11.67 -5.25 6.71
CA ALA A 72 -11.60 -6.55 7.38
C ALA A 72 -10.66 -6.52 8.59
N THR A 73 -9.45 -5.99 8.43
CA THR A 73 -8.48 -5.85 9.52
C THR A 73 -9.08 -5.13 10.72
N VAL A 74 -9.76 -4.01 10.49
CA VAL A 74 -10.36 -3.20 11.56
C VAL A 74 -11.54 -3.90 12.22
N ASN A 75 -12.51 -4.43 11.45
CA ASN A 75 -13.69 -5.06 12.02
C ASN A 75 -13.35 -6.33 12.82
N ILE A 76 -12.45 -7.17 12.28
CA ILE A 76 -11.95 -8.34 12.98
C ILE A 76 -11.17 -7.92 14.22
N GLY A 77 -10.30 -6.90 14.12
CA GLY A 77 -9.54 -6.37 15.25
C GLY A 77 -10.45 -5.89 16.37
N GLN A 78 -11.49 -5.12 16.07
CA GLN A 78 -12.48 -4.68 17.04
C GLN A 78 -13.24 -5.87 17.69
N ALA A 79 -13.62 -6.87 16.91
CA ALA A 79 -14.31 -8.06 17.41
C ALA A 79 -13.41 -8.89 18.36
N ILE A 80 -12.12 -9.03 18.01
CA ILE A 80 -11.11 -9.72 18.85
C ILE A 80 -10.85 -8.92 20.13
N GLY A 81 -10.68 -7.61 20.02
CA GLY A 81 -10.50 -6.73 21.19
C GLY A 81 -11.66 -6.81 22.16
N ALA A 82 -12.88 -6.88 21.65
CA ALA A 82 -14.11 -7.07 22.44
C ALA A 82 -14.28 -8.49 23.02
N GLY A 83 -13.37 -9.43 22.74
CA GLY A 83 -13.49 -10.83 23.13
C GLY A 83 -14.63 -11.60 22.41
N ASN A 84 -15.24 -11.00 21.39
CA ASN A 84 -16.40 -11.57 20.69
C ASN A 84 -15.95 -12.44 19.49
N LYS A 85 -15.57 -13.70 19.81
CA LYS A 85 -15.10 -14.66 18.78
C LYS A 85 -16.16 -15.00 17.74
N LYS A 86 -17.45 -15.02 18.11
CA LYS A 86 -18.56 -15.28 17.17
C LYS A 86 -18.66 -14.16 16.14
N LYS A 87 -18.54 -12.89 16.57
CA LYS A 87 -18.52 -11.74 15.68
C LYS A 87 -17.29 -11.78 14.77
N ALA A 88 -16.11 -12.11 15.33
CA ALA A 88 -14.89 -12.25 14.54
C ALA A 88 -15.02 -13.33 13.46
N ALA A 89 -15.58 -14.51 13.80
CA ALA A 89 -15.84 -15.58 12.84
C ALA A 89 -16.76 -15.11 11.71
N LYS A 90 -17.85 -14.42 12.04
CA LYS A 90 -18.79 -13.86 11.06
C LYS A 90 -18.13 -12.79 10.18
N ASP A 91 -17.32 -11.90 10.75
CA ASP A 91 -16.58 -10.88 10.00
C ASP A 91 -15.56 -11.53 9.05
N ILE A 92 -14.86 -12.60 9.47
CA ILE A 92 -13.94 -13.38 8.63
C ILE A 92 -14.69 -14.04 7.47
N GLY A 93 -15.76 -14.80 7.75
CA GLY A 93 -16.52 -15.51 6.72
C GLY A 93 -17.11 -14.56 5.68
N ASN A 94 -17.71 -13.46 6.12
CA ASN A 94 -18.25 -12.42 5.21
C ASN A 94 -17.15 -11.71 4.40
N THR A 95 -15.96 -11.50 4.99
CA THR A 95 -14.81 -10.96 4.26
C THR A 95 -14.43 -11.90 3.12
N VAL A 96 -14.24 -13.19 3.39
CA VAL A 96 -13.88 -14.17 2.36
C VAL A 96 -14.92 -14.19 1.25
N THR A 97 -16.22 -14.30 1.60
CA THR A 97 -17.29 -14.37 0.62
C THR A 97 -17.36 -13.11 -0.25
N LEU A 98 -17.37 -11.92 0.37
CA LEU A 98 -17.43 -10.65 -0.34
C LEU A 98 -16.28 -10.47 -1.32
N PHE A 99 -15.07 -10.64 -0.83
CA PHE A 99 -13.88 -10.36 -1.65
C PHE A 99 -13.66 -11.41 -2.73
N MET A 100 -13.97 -12.69 -2.49
CA MET A 100 -13.89 -13.69 -3.55
C MET A 100 -14.92 -13.43 -4.65
N MET A 101 -16.14 -12.98 -4.30
CA MET A 101 -17.11 -12.53 -5.29
C MET A 101 -16.61 -11.31 -6.08
N LEU A 102 -16.07 -10.31 -5.39
CA LEU A 102 -15.49 -9.12 -6.04
C LEU A 102 -14.28 -9.48 -6.92
N ALA A 103 -13.46 -10.42 -6.50
CA ALA A 103 -12.30 -10.88 -7.27
C ALA A 103 -12.72 -11.58 -8.57
N ILE A 104 -13.71 -12.47 -8.52
CA ILE A 104 -14.21 -13.19 -9.70
C ILE A 104 -14.89 -12.22 -10.66
N VAL A 105 -15.81 -11.36 -10.17
CA VAL A 105 -16.51 -10.38 -11.00
C VAL A 105 -15.52 -9.34 -11.54
N GLY A 106 -14.59 -8.87 -10.71
CA GLY A 106 -13.55 -7.93 -11.11
C GLY A 106 -12.60 -8.50 -12.17
N ALA A 107 -12.15 -9.74 -11.99
CA ALA A 107 -11.32 -10.43 -12.99
C ALA A 107 -12.04 -10.56 -14.33
N ALA A 108 -13.30 -11.00 -14.33
CA ALA A 108 -14.12 -11.09 -15.55
C ALA A 108 -14.30 -9.73 -16.23
N GLY A 109 -14.59 -8.67 -15.45
CA GLY A 109 -14.68 -7.30 -15.96
C GLY A 109 -13.37 -6.79 -16.55
N LEU A 110 -12.26 -6.97 -15.85
CA LEU A 110 -10.94 -6.55 -16.32
C LEU A 110 -10.51 -7.30 -17.59
N LEU A 111 -10.79 -8.61 -17.68
CA LEU A 111 -10.55 -9.39 -18.91
C LEU A 111 -11.39 -8.86 -20.07
N PHE A 112 -12.64 -8.47 -19.84
CA PHE A 112 -13.48 -7.89 -20.87
C PHE A 112 -12.96 -6.54 -21.37
N PHE A 113 -12.44 -5.70 -20.46
CA PHE A 113 -11.93 -4.38 -20.78
C PHE A 113 -10.41 -4.30 -21.03
N ILE A 114 -9.73 -5.42 -21.24
CA ILE A 114 -8.27 -5.46 -21.35
C ILE A 114 -7.72 -4.57 -22.47
N LYS A 115 -8.33 -4.62 -23.67
CA LYS A 115 -7.92 -3.79 -24.80
C LYS A 115 -8.10 -2.28 -24.54
N PRO A 116 -9.25 -1.79 -24.04
CA PRO A 116 -9.40 -0.41 -23.57
C PRO A 116 -8.36 0.00 -22.52
N ILE A 117 -8.04 -0.87 -21.54
CA ILE A 117 -7.03 -0.60 -20.51
C ILE A 117 -5.65 -0.38 -21.14
N VAL A 118 -5.22 -1.29 -22.01
CA VAL A 118 -3.94 -1.19 -22.72
C VAL A 118 -3.86 0.07 -23.60
N GLY A 119 -4.98 0.45 -24.24
CA GLY A 119 -5.09 1.68 -25.02
C GLY A 119 -4.99 2.95 -24.15
N MET A 120 -5.65 2.97 -22.99
CA MET A 120 -5.54 4.09 -22.05
C MET A 120 -4.13 4.28 -21.49
N MET A 121 -3.36 3.20 -21.39
CA MET A 121 -1.96 3.26 -20.96
C MET A 121 -1.01 3.79 -22.03
N SER A 122 -1.52 4.12 -23.23
CA SER A 122 -0.71 4.58 -24.37
C SER A 122 0.45 3.63 -24.71
N THR A 123 0.17 2.34 -24.63
CA THR A 123 1.16 1.28 -24.84
C THR A 123 1.71 1.36 -26.29
N PRO A 124 3.06 1.38 -26.51
CA PRO A 124 3.65 1.32 -27.82
C PRO A 124 3.16 0.09 -28.61
N GLN A 125 2.97 0.24 -29.93
CA GLN A 125 2.35 -0.82 -30.74
C GLN A 125 3.10 -2.15 -30.66
N GLU A 126 4.43 -2.10 -30.59
CA GLU A 126 5.33 -3.26 -30.50
C GLU A 126 5.11 -4.04 -29.19
N ALA A 127 4.70 -3.36 -28.11
CA ALA A 127 4.50 -3.97 -26.79
C ALA A 127 3.03 -4.34 -26.51
N VAL A 128 2.06 -3.94 -27.36
CA VAL A 128 0.62 -4.17 -27.11
C VAL A 128 0.30 -5.65 -26.94
N HIS A 129 0.81 -6.50 -27.83
CA HIS A 129 0.51 -7.94 -27.79
C HIS A 129 0.96 -8.58 -26.48
N GLU A 130 2.19 -8.35 -26.07
CA GLU A 130 2.76 -8.88 -24.85
C GLU A 130 2.11 -8.28 -23.58
N THR A 131 1.76 -6.99 -23.62
CA THR A 131 1.02 -6.35 -22.51
C THR A 131 -0.35 -7.00 -22.33
N VAL A 132 -1.06 -7.31 -23.41
CA VAL A 132 -2.34 -8.02 -23.35
C VAL A 132 -2.16 -9.42 -22.77
N ILE A 133 -1.15 -10.17 -23.19
CA ILE A 133 -0.85 -11.50 -22.62
C ILE A 133 -0.53 -11.40 -21.13
N TYR A 134 0.38 -10.50 -20.76
CA TYR A 134 0.77 -10.26 -19.36
C TYR A 134 -0.46 -9.98 -18.49
N LEU A 135 -1.28 -8.99 -18.89
CA LEU A 135 -2.47 -8.61 -18.13
C LEU A 135 -3.53 -9.71 -18.12
N THR A 136 -3.68 -10.49 -19.20
CA THR A 136 -4.62 -11.63 -19.23
C THR A 136 -4.27 -12.64 -18.14
N ILE A 137 -3.00 -13.04 -18.05
CA ILE A 137 -2.53 -14.01 -17.06
C ILE A 137 -2.70 -13.43 -15.64
N CYS A 138 -2.29 -12.17 -15.43
CA CYS A 138 -2.41 -11.50 -14.14
C CYS A 138 -3.88 -11.33 -13.72
N PHE A 139 -4.79 -10.98 -14.64
CA PHE A 139 -6.22 -10.83 -14.32
C PHE A 139 -6.88 -12.16 -13.97
N LEU A 140 -6.48 -13.26 -14.62
CA LEU A 140 -6.86 -14.61 -14.19
C LEU A 140 -6.31 -14.95 -12.80
N GLY A 141 -5.19 -14.38 -12.42
CA GLY A 141 -4.57 -14.50 -11.10
C GLY A 141 -5.21 -13.65 -9.99
N ILE A 142 -6.06 -12.66 -10.31
CA ILE A 142 -6.68 -11.75 -9.32
C ILE A 142 -7.37 -12.49 -8.17
N PRO A 143 -8.11 -13.60 -8.36
CA PRO A 143 -8.68 -14.33 -7.23
C PRO A 143 -7.63 -14.79 -6.21
N PHE A 144 -6.47 -15.23 -6.65
CA PHE A 144 -5.39 -15.68 -5.76
C PHE A 144 -4.68 -14.50 -5.09
N ILE A 145 -4.42 -13.41 -5.83
CA ILE A 145 -3.88 -12.15 -5.28
C ILE A 145 -4.82 -11.61 -4.20
N THR A 146 -6.12 -11.61 -4.48
CA THR A 146 -7.13 -11.18 -3.53
C THR A 146 -7.17 -12.09 -2.31
N ALA A 147 -7.14 -13.43 -2.51
CA ALA A 147 -7.13 -14.40 -1.41
C ALA A 147 -5.92 -14.18 -0.48
N TYR A 148 -4.72 -13.96 -1.03
CA TYR A 148 -3.53 -13.62 -0.24
C TYR A 148 -3.75 -12.36 0.61
N ASN A 149 -4.27 -11.29 0.00
CA ASN A 149 -4.48 -10.01 0.71
C ASN A 149 -5.55 -10.11 1.80
N ILE A 150 -6.63 -10.88 1.57
CA ILE A 150 -7.66 -11.15 2.58
C ILE A 150 -7.08 -11.95 3.75
N ILE A 151 -6.38 -13.04 3.46
CA ILE A 151 -5.76 -13.87 4.50
C ILE A 151 -4.81 -13.01 5.33
N SER A 152 -3.98 -12.21 4.68
CA SER A 152 -3.08 -11.27 5.35
C SER A 152 -3.83 -10.28 6.24
N SER A 153 -4.95 -9.72 5.75
CA SER A 153 -5.79 -8.78 6.52
C SER A 153 -6.48 -9.44 7.72
N ILE A 154 -6.92 -10.68 7.58
CA ILE A 154 -7.48 -11.48 8.68
C ILE A 154 -6.41 -11.70 9.77
N PHE A 155 -5.21 -12.15 9.40
CA PHE A 155 -4.12 -12.36 10.35
C PHE A 155 -3.75 -11.07 11.09
N ARG A 156 -3.68 -9.95 10.37
CA ARG A 156 -3.42 -8.62 10.96
C ARG A 156 -4.51 -8.22 11.93
N GLY A 157 -5.77 -8.44 11.59
CA GLY A 157 -6.92 -8.18 12.48
C GLY A 157 -6.87 -9.02 13.76
N ILE A 158 -6.45 -10.28 13.67
CA ILE A 158 -6.25 -11.16 14.83
C ILE A 158 -5.03 -10.74 15.67
N GLY A 159 -4.13 -9.91 15.13
CA GLY A 159 -2.94 -9.43 15.83
C GLY A 159 -1.65 -10.17 15.46
N ASP A 160 -1.65 -10.90 14.35
CA ASP A 160 -0.50 -11.61 13.83
C ASP A 160 0.02 -10.94 12.54
N SER A 161 1.07 -10.14 12.66
CA SER A 161 1.76 -9.53 11.51
C SER A 161 2.89 -10.41 10.95
N LYS A 162 3.34 -11.42 11.69
CA LYS A 162 4.44 -12.29 11.28
C LYS A 162 4.03 -13.31 10.21
N SER A 163 2.86 -13.92 10.35
CA SER A 163 2.41 -14.92 9.38
C SER A 163 2.28 -14.35 7.97
N PRO A 164 1.66 -13.17 7.72
CA PRO A 164 1.67 -12.53 6.41
C PRO A 164 3.07 -12.22 5.87
N MET A 165 4.02 -11.83 6.74
CA MET A 165 5.40 -11.62 6.36
C MET A 165 6.06 -12.90 5.83
N TYR A 166 5.85 -14.03 6.48
CA TYR A 166 6.38 -15.31 5.99
C TYR A 166 5.73 -15.74 4.67
N PHE A 167 4.43 -15.48 4.49
CA PHE A 167 3.74 -15.80 3.24
C PHE A 167 4.29 -15.00 2.07
N ILE A 168 4.52 -13.69 2.24
CA ILE A 168 5.10 -12.87 1.16
C ILE A 168 6.58 -13.19 0.93
N ALA A 169 7.34 -13.53 1.97
CA ALA A 169 8.73 -13.96 1.82
C ALA A 169 8.82 -15.23 0.98
N ALA A 170 7.95 -16.22 1.24
CA ALA A 170 7.86 -17.42 0.42
C ALA A 170 7.45 -17.10 -1.02
N ALA A 171 6.42 -16.24 -1.21
CA ALA A 171 6.00 -15.80 -2.55
C ALA A 171 7.14 -15.13 -3.32
N CYS A 172 7.87 -14.22 -2.67
CA CYS A 172 9.01 -13.51 -3.28
C CYS A 172 10.12 -14.48 -3.72
N ALA A 173 10.51 -15.42 -2.86
CA ALA A 173 11.53 -16.41 -3.21
C ALA A 173 11.08 -17.32 -4.36
N ILE A 174 9.83 -17.80 -4.33
CA ILE A 174 9.26 -18.65 -5.38
C ILE A 174 9.15 -17.87 -6.69
N ASN A 175 8.69 -16.61 -6.65
CA ASN A 175 8.59 -15.78 -7.84
C ASN A 175 9.95 -15.62 -8.54
N ILE A 176 11.00 -15.23 -7.81
CA ILE A 176 12.36 -15.09 -8.38
C ILE A 176 12.81 -16.40 -9.06
N ILE A 177 12.57 -17.54 -8.41
CA ILE A 177 12.92 -18.87 -9.00
C ILE A 177 12.12 -19.12 -10.26
N LEU A 178 10.82 -18.86 -10.25
CA LEU A 178 9.93 -19.06 -11.40
C LEU A 178 10.26 -18.11 -12.56
N ASP A 179 10.64 -16.86 -12.27
CA ASP A 179 11.04 -15.89 -13.27
C ASP A 179 12.31 -16.33 -14.00
N TYR A 180 13.35 -16.77 -13.27
CA TYR A 180 14.52 -17.35 -13.90
C TYR A 180 14.20 -18.60 -14.72
N LEU A 181 13.23 -19.42 -14.30
CA LEU A 181 12.79 -20.59 -15.06
C LEU A 181 12.00 -20.20 -16.31
N PHE A 182 10.96 -19.37 -16.17
CA PHE A 182 10.04 -19.05 -17.27
C PHE A 182 10.63 -18.03 -18.24
N ILE A 183 11.33 -17.01 -17.75
CA ILE A 183 11.93 -15.98 -18.58
C ILE A 183 13.31 -16.44 -19.05
N GLY A 184 14.21 -16.82 -18.12
CA GLY A 184 15.59 -17.17 -18.47
C GLY A 184 15.75 -18.54 -19.10
N GLY A 185 14.99 -19.55 -18.64
CA GLY A 185 15.11 -20.93 -19.14
C GLY A 185 14.18 -21.26 -20.31
N LEU A 186 12.93 -20.78 -20.26
CA LEU A 186 11.90 -21.11 -21.27
C LEU A 186 11.65 -19.98 -22.27
N HIS A 187 12.27 -18.81 -22.10
CA HIS A 187 12.13 -17.63 -22.96
C HIS A 187 10.66 -17.24 -23.23
N MET A 188 9.85 -17.20 -22.17
CA MET A 188 8.42 -16.92 -22.28
C MET A 188 8.10 -15.41 -22.26
N GLY A 189 9.09 -14.53 -22.21
CA GLY A 189 8.90 -13.08 -22.25
C GLY A 189 7.98 -12.56 -21.13
N ALA A 190 7.09 -11.64 -21.47
CA ALA A 190 6.13 -11.07 -20.53
C ALA A 190 5.14 -12.10 -19.96
N ALA A 191 4.82 -13.15 -20.72
CA ALA A 191 3.99 -14.26 -20.23
C ALA A 191 4.67 -15.00 -19.07
N GLY A 192 6.01 -15.20 -19.16
CA GLY A 192 6.80 -15.83 -18.10
C GLY A 192 6.75 -15.04 -16.79
N ALA A 193 6.95 -13.72 -16.84
CA ALA A 193 6.83 -12.83 -15.69
C ALA A 193 5.43 -12.88 -15.05
N ALA A 194 4.37 -12.83 -15.87
CA ALA A 194 3.00 -12.92 -15.39
C ALA A 194 2.67 -14.26 -14.72
N LEU A 195 3.17 -15.37 -15.28
CA LEU A 195 3.03 -16.71 -14.70
C LEU A 195 3.84 -16.83 -13.40
N GLY A 196 5.08 -16.34 -13.35
CA GLY A 196 5.89 -16.30 -12.14
C GLY A 196 5.15 -15.62 -11.00
N THR A 197 4.60 -14.43 -11.27
CA THR A 197 3.77 -13.66 -10.34
C THR A 197 2.53 -14.43 -9.90
N THR A 198 1.74 -14.95 -10.82
CA THR A 198 0.45 -15.61 -10.50
C THR A 198 0.66 -16.93 -9.78
N CYS A 199 1.63 -17.74 -10.21
CA CYS A 199 1.95 -19.02 -9.57
C CYS A 199 2.51 -18.82 -8.16
N SER A 200 3.42 -17.86 -7.95
CA SER A 200 3.99 -17.58 -6.63
C SER A 200 2.92 -17.12 -5.63
N GLN A 201 1.99 -16.27 -6.05
CA GLN A 201 0.85 -15.85 -5.23
C GLN A 201 -0.08 -17.03 -4.91
N THR A 202 -0.35 -17.89 -5.89
CA THR A 202 -1.17 -19.11 -5.69
C THR A 202 -0.53 -20.05 -4.66
N ILE A 203 0.78 -20.31 -4.79
CA ILE A 203 1.51 -21.15 -3.83
C ILE A 203 1.51 -20.50 -2.46
N SER A 204 1.68 -19.19 -2.35
CA SER A 204 1.60 -18.45 -1.09
C SER A 204 0.24 -18.62 -0.41
N VAL A 205 -0.86 -18.57 -1.16
CA VAL A 205 -2.21 -18.84 -0.65
C VAL A 205 -2.32 -20.28 -0.14
N LEU A 206 -1.80 -21.27 -0.87
CA LEU A 206 -1.81 -22.67 -0.43
C LEU A 206 -1.02 -22.85 0.87
N ILE A 207 0.16 -22.26 0.98
CA ILE A 207 0.96 -22.24 2.22
C ILE A 207 0.15 -21.62 3.36
N ALA A 208 -0.48 -20.47 3.11
CA ALA A 208 -1.28 -19.78 4.11
C ALA A 208 -2.47 -20.64 4.59
N LEU A 209 -3.17 -21.35 3.68
CA LEU A 209 -4.26 -22.26 4.02
C LEU A 209 -3.76 -23.44 4.88
N VAL A 210 -2.61 -24.04 4.55
CA VAL A 210 -2.00 -25.10 5.37
C VAL A 210 -1.66 -24.56 6.77
N VAL A 211 -1.14 -23.36 6.87
CA VAL A 211 -0.83 -22.71 8.16
C VAL A 211 -2.12 -22.47 8.96
N ILE A 212 -3.20 -22.00 8.32
CA ILE A 212 -4.51 -21.82 8.96
C ILE A 212 -5.04 -23.13 9.52
N MET A 213 -4.98 -24.23 8.75
CA MET A 213 -5.44 -25.56 9.21
C MET A 213 -4.62 -26.09 10.40
N LYS A 214 -3.31 -25.83 10.43
CA LYS A 214 -2.42 -26.28 11.51
C LYS A 214 -2.46 -25.35 12.74
N LYS A 215 -2.69 -24.07 12.55
CA LYS A 215 -2.64 -23.06 13.60
C LYS A 215 -4.01 -22.93 14.27
N LYS A 216 -4.11 -23.36 15.53
CA LYS A 216 -5.33 -23.15 16.32
C LYS A 216 -5.47 -21.67 16.66
N THR A 217 -6.19 -20.91 15.84
CA THR A 217 -6.45 -19.47 16.04
C THR A 217 -7.48 -19.19 17.13
N GLY A 218 -8.05 -20.23 17.75
CA GLY A 218 -9.10 -20.08 18.77
C GLY A 218 -10.44 -19.56 18.23
N ILE A 219 -10.56 -19.32 16.91
CA ILE A 219 -11.78 -18.93 16.22
C ILE A 219 -12.23 -20.14 15.38
N SER A 220 -13.40 -20.69 15.72
CA SER A 220 -14.01 -21.76 14.92
C SER A 220 -14.94 -21.13 13.89
N LEU A 221 -14.67 -21.39 12.61
CA LEU A 221 -15.52 -20.98 11.49
C LEU A 221 -16.57 -22.04 11.21
N SER A 222 -17.80 -21.64 11.05
CA SER A 222 -18.93 -22.48 10.63
C SER A 222 -19.39 -22.11 9.21
N LYS A 223 -20.06 -23.01 8.52
CA LYS A 223 -20.63 -22.71 7.19
C LYS A 223 -21.58 -21.50 7.20
N ASN A 224 -22.23 -21.23 8.33
CA ASN A 224 -23.13 -20.09 8.48
C ASN A 224 -22.41 -18.73 8.50
N ASP A 225 -21.12 -18.69 8.88
CA ASP A 225 -20.35 -17.46 8.93
C ASP A 225 -20.04 -16.91 7.53
N PHE A 226 -20.05 -17.78 6.50
CA PHE A 226 -19.85 -17.41 5.10
C PHE A 226 -21.14 -16.91 4.42
N LYS A 227 -22.30 -17.02 5.07
CA LYS A 227 -23.54 -16.45 4.54
C LYS A 227 -23.48 -14.94 4.58
N ILE A 228 -23.88 -14.31 3.48
CA ILE A 228 -23.90 -12.86 3.31
C ILE A 228 -24.78 -12.20 4.39
N ASP A 229 -24.14 -11.36 5.22
CA ASP A 229 -24.81 -10.51 6.19
C ASP A 229 -24.63 -9.04 5.81
N ARG A 230 -25.73 -8.41 5.39
CA ARG A 230 -25.73 -7.02 4.91
C ARG A 230 -25.14 -6.03 5.92
N LYS A 231 -25.36 -6.25 7.22
CA LYS A 231 -24.81 -5.37 8.28
C LYS A 231 -23.29 -5.47 8.37
N THR A 232 -22.77 -6.69 8.31
CA THR A 232 -21.32 -6.95 8.32
C THR A 232 -20.66 -6.38 7.06
N ILE A 233 -21.21 -6.66 5.86
CA ILE A 233 -20.69 -6.13 4.60
C ILE A 233 -20.69 -4.60 4.59
N LYS A 234 -21.79 -3.95 5.05
CA LYS A 234 -21.86 -2.48 5.14
C LYS A 234 -20.74 -1.91 6.03
N ARG A 235 -20.41 -2.57 7.15
CA ARG A 235 -19.30 -2.14 8.03
C ARG A 235 -17.94 -2.33 7.38
N LEU A 236 -17.71 -3.45 6.70
CA LEU A 236 -16.49 -3.73 5.95
C LEU A 236 -16.26 -2.66 4.87
N LEU A 237 -17.26 -2.42 4.06
CA LEU A 237 -17.19 -1.46 2.95
C LEU A 237 -17.13 -0.01 3.44
N LYS A 238 -17.78 0.34 4.55
CA LYS A 238 -17.73 1.68 5.14
C LYS A 238 -16.28 2.09 5.46
N ILE A 239 -15.44 1.14 5.87
CA ILE A 239 -14.03 1.41 6.15
C ILE A 239 -13.18 1.20 4.90
N GLY A 240 -13.41 0.12 4.16
CA GLY A 240 -12.55 -0.27 3.04
C GLY A 240 -12.67 0.65 1.83
N ILE A 241 -13.87 1.10 1.46
CA ILE A 241 -14.06 1.96 0.28
C ILE A 241 -13.31 3.29 0.40
N PRO A 242 -13.44 4.07 1.50
CA PRO A 242 -12.68 5.32 1.62
C PRO A 242 -11.16 5.11 1.56
N VAL A 243 -10.64 4.03 2.17
CA VAL A 243 -9.19 3.73 2.13
C VAL A 243 -8.75 3.35 0.71
N ALA A 244 -9.50 2.49 0.03
CA ALA A 244 -9.19 2.12 -1.36
C ALA A 244 -9.22 3.33 -2.31
N LEU A 245 -10.19 4.23 -2.15
CA LEU A 245 -10.26 5.48 -2.91
C LEU A 245 -9.10 6.41 -2.58
N GLN A 246 -8.75 6.56 -1.29
CA GLN A 246 -7.57 7.33 -0.86
C GLN A 246 -6.31 6.86 -1.58
N ASP A 247 -6.05 5.56 -1.55
CA ASP A 247 -4.86 4.96 -2.15
C ASP A 247 -4.87 5.13 -3.67
N GLY A 248 -6.03 4.95 -4.32
CA GLY A 248 -6.21 5.20 -5.75
C GLY A 248 -5.92 6.66 -6.13
N PHE A 249 -6.42 7.64 -5.37
CA PHE A 249 -6.16 9.07 -5.64
C PHE A 249 -4.69 9.45 -5.41
N ILE A 250 -4.01 8.82 -4.46
CA ILE A 250 -2.56 9.00 -4.27
C ILE A 250 -1.81 8.55 -5.53
N GLN A 251 -2.16 7.39 -6.12
CA GLN A 251 -1.53 6.92 -7.36
C GLN A 251 -1.81 7.86 -8.54
N ILE A 252 -3.04 8.36 -8.66
CA ILE A 252 -3.38 9.36 -9.69
C ILE A 252 -2.56 10.63 -9.51
N ALA A 253 -2.33 11.10 -8.28
CA ALA A 253 -1.52 12.27 -8.01
C ALA A 253 -0.06 12.06 -8.47
N PHE A 254 0.54 10.89 -8.23
CA PHE A 254 1.87 10.56 -8.74
C PHE A 254 1.93 10.61 -10.26
N ILE A 255 0.93 10.04 -10.96
CA ILE A 255 0.85 10.10 -12.42
C ILE A 255 0.79 11.55 -12.92
N ILE A 256 -0.03 12.41 -12.30
CA ILE A 256 -0.14 13.82 -12.68
C ILE A 256 1.18 14.58 -12.46
N ILE A 257 1.88 14.32 -11.34
CA ILE A 257 3.20 14.92 -11.07
C ILE A 257 4.21 14.49 -12.14
N THR A 258 4.22 13.22 -12.51
CA THR A 258 5.07 12.70 -13.60
C THR A 258 4.75 13.37 -14.93
N ILE A 259 3.48 13.59 -15.28
CA ILE A 259 3.07 14.31 -16.49
C ILE A 259 3.58 15.76 -16.46
N ILE A 260 3.49 16.43 -15.32
CA ILE A 260 4.02 17.80 -15.14
C ILE A 260 5.54 17.81 -15.36
N ALA A 261 6.27 16.85 -14.81
CA ALA A 261 7.71 16.70 -14.96
C ALA A 261 8.11 16.44 -16.42
N ASN A 262 7.38 15.57 -17.13
CA ASN A 262 7.63 15.23 -18.54
C ASN A 262 7.55 16.46 -19.46
N ARG A 263 6.64 17.41 -19.16
CA ARG A 263 6.51 18.67 -19.92
C ARG A 263 7.71 19.60 -19.76
N ARG A 264 8.58 19.38 -18.78
CA ARG A 264 9.82 20.16 -18.58
C ARG A 264 11.05 19.57 -19.29
N GLY A 265 10.89 18.48 -20.02
CA GLY A 265 11.92 17.81 -20.77
C GLY A 265 12.45 16.54 -20.15
N LEU A 266 13.22 15.79 -20.95
CA LEU A 266 13.66 14.43 -20.66
C LEU A 266 14.47 14.32 -19.35
N ASP A 267 15.42 15.22 -19.11
CA ASP A 267 16.27 15.19 -17.92
C ASP A 267 15.45 15.39 -16.63
N THR A 268 14.44 16.29 -16.69
CA THR A 268 13.52 16.51 -15.56
C THR A 268 12.64 15.31 -15.31
N ALA A 269 12.11 14.69 -16.37
CA ALA A 269 11.30 13.50 -16.29
C ALA A 269 12.07 12.33 -15.65
N ALA A 270 13.30 12.10 -16.10
CA ALA A 270 14.19 11.07 -15.55
C ALA A 270 14.51 11.34 -14.07
N ALA A 271 14.86 12.59 -13.73
CA ALA A 271 15.17 12.98 -12.36
C ALA A 271 13.99 12.76 -11.41
N VAL A 272 12.79 13.21 -11.78
CA VAL A 272 11.56 13.05 -10.98
C VAL A 272 11.22 11.56 -10.86
N GLY A 273 11.28 10.79 -11.94
CA GLY A 273 10.98 9.36 -11.93
C GLY A 273 11.91 8.55 -10.99
N ILE A 274 13.22 8.87 -10.97
CA ILE A 274 14.18 8.26 -10.04
C ILE A 274 13.82 8.61 -8.59
N VAL A 275 13.57 9.91 -8.33
CA VAL A 275 13.26 10.37 -6.97
C VAL A 275 11.95 9.78 -6.47
N GLU A 276 10.92 9.66 -7.30
CA GLU A 276 9.65 9.04 -6.90
C GLU A 276 9.84 7.58 -6.48
N LYS A 277 10.70 6.82 -7.14
CA LYS A 277 11.06 5.46 -6.71
C LYS A 277 11.74 5.46 -5.34
N ILE A 278 12.70 6.35 -5.12
CA ILE A 278 13.39 6.48 -3.82
C ILE A 278 12.39 6.86 -2.72
N ILE A 279 11.53 7.83 -2.97
CA ILE A 279 10.49 8.27 -2.04
C ILE A 279 9.52 7.12 -1.73
N SER A 280 9.13 6.32 -2.72
CA SER A 280 8.25 5.15 -2.51
C SER A 280 8.84 4.16 -1.50
N PHE A 281 10.16 3.91 -1.54
CA PHE A 281 10.84 3.10 -0.52
C PHE A 281 10.80 3.74 0.87
N LEU A 282 11.03 5.04 0.96
CA LEU A 282 11.03 5.74 2.25
C LEU A 282 9.62 5.80 2.85
N PHE A 283 8.60 5.86 2.01
CA PHE A 283 7.19 5.86 2.41
C PHE A 283 6.69 4.49 2.93
N LEU A 284 7.48 3.41 2.79
CA LEU A 284 7.14 2.13 3.42
C LEU A 284 7.01 2.25 4.95
N VAL A 285 7.77 3.15 5.58
CA VAL A 285 7.70 3.38 7.03
C VAL A 285 6.37 4.04 7.44
N PRO A 286 5.97 5.21 6.88
CA PRO A 286 4.64 5.77 7.12
C PRO A 286 3.50 4.78 6.82
N SER A 287 3.55 4.06 5.68
CA SER A 287 2.51 3.11 5.28
C SER A 287 2.38 1.93 6.24
N SER A 288 3.51 1.38 6.71
CA SER A 288 3.51 0.32 7.71
C SER A 288 2.92 0.81 9.04
N MET A 289 3.15 2.08 9.38
CA MET A 289 2.62 2.65 10.60
C MET A 289 1.11 2.91 10.53
N LEU A 290 0.58 3.40 9.39
CA LEU A 290 -0.87 3.49 9.15
C LEU A 290 -1.55 2.15 9.45
N SER A 291 -1.03 1.09 8.86
CA SER A 291 -1.58 -0.26 9.00
C SER A 291 -1.44 -0.81 10.43
N THR A 292 -0.31 -0.51 11.08
CA THR A 292 -0.04 -0.89 12.48
C THR A 292 -1.02 -0.20 13.43
N VAL A 293 -1.20 1.11 13.27
CA VAL A 293 -2.13 1.89 14.11
C VAL A 293 -3.56 1.45 13.87
N SER A 294 -3.94 1.13 12.61
CA SER A 294 -5.27 0.59 12.30
C SER A 294 -5.54 -0.72 13.03
N ALA A 295 -4.62 -1.67 12.98
CA ALA A 295 -4.81 -2.99 13.59
C ALA A 295 -4.77 -2.94 15.13
N LEU A 296 -3.73 -2.32 15.70
CA LEU A 296 -3.57 -2.19 17.16
C LEU A 296 -4.66 -1.30 17.76
N GLY A 297 -4.97 -0.18 17.10
CA GLY A 297 -6.03 0.74 17.49
C GLY A 297 -7.38 0.04 17.51
N ALA A 298 -7.71 -0.70 16.45
CA ALA A 298 -8.98 -1.43 16.35
C ALA A 298 -9.17 -2.44 17.51
N GLN A 299 -8.14 -3.21 17.86
CA GLN A 299 -8.23 -4.14 19.00
C GLN A 299 -8.41 -3.39 20.33
N ASN A 300 -7.70 -2.28 20.52
CA ASN A 300 -7.84 -1.51 21.76
C ASN A 300 -9.18 -0.79 21.88
N ILE A 301 -9.72 -0.27 20.76
CA ILE A 301 -11.07 0.30 20.72
C ILE A 301 -12.13 -0.77 20.97
N GLY A 302 -11.97 -1.95 20.37
CA GLY A 302 -12.85 -3.08 20.63
C GLY A 302 -12.86 -3.54 22.09
N ALA A 303 -11.71 -3.42 22.77
CA ALA A 303 -11.56 -3.71 24.21
C ALA A 303 -11.96 -2.55 25.13
N ASP A 304 -12.55 -1.48 24.58
CA ASP A 304 -12.90 -0.22 25.26
C ASP A 304 -11.70 0.48 25.95
N LYS A 305 -10.48 0.24 25.43
CA LYS A 305 -9.25 0.86 25.93
C LYS A 305 -8.84 2.05 25.04
N ARG A 306 -9.73 3.06 24.98
CA ARG A 306 -9.58 4.24 24.11
C ARG A 306 -8.30 5.03 24.39
N GLU A 307 -7.97 5.25 25.67
CA GLU A 307 -6.70 5.93 26.03
C GLU A 307 -5.48 5.19 25.49
N ARG A 308 -5.52 3.86 25.52
CA ARG A 308 -4.42 3.06 24.98
C ARG A 308 -4.33 3.20 23.46
N ALA A 309 -5.46 3.27 22.75
CA ALA A 309 -5.49 3.56 21.31
C ALA A 309 -4.91 4.96 20.99
N GLN A 310 -5.18 5.97 21.83
CA GLN A 310 -4.58 7.30 21.71
C GLN A 310 -3.06 7.27 21.96
N ARG A 311 -2.60 6.51 22.95
CA ARG A 311 -1.16 6.31 23.20
C ARG A 311 -0.48 5.61 22.02
N ILE A 312 -1.15 4.65 21.35
CA ILE A 312 -0.65 4.03 20.12
C ILE A 312 -0.45 5.07 19.02
N LEU A 313 -1.42 5.96 18.79
CA LEU A 313 -1.29 7.07 17.85
C LEU A 313 -0.11 7.97 18.20
N TYR A 314 0.01 8.39 19.48
CA TYR A 314 1.09 9.26 19.93
C TYR A 314 2.49 8.66 19.66
N TYR A 315 2.72 7.41 20.08
CA TYR A 315 4.00 6.73 19.83
C TYR A 315 4.25 6.49 18.34
N ALA A 316 3.22 6.20 17.54
CA ALA A 316 3.34 6.06 16.11
C ALA A 316 3.81 7.37 15.45
N VAL A 317 3.21 8.50 15.84
CA VAL A 317 3.64 9.83 15.38
C VAL A 317 5.08 10.11 15.78
N LEU A 318 5.48 9.84 17.03
CA LEU A 318 6.87 10.05 17.49
C LEU A 318 7.86 9.22 16.65
N ILE A 319 7.57 7.94 16.40
CA ILE A 319 8.45 7.05 15.63
C ILE A 319 8.58 7.56 14.19
N THR A 320 7.46 7.89 13.54
CA THR A 320 7.48 8.33 12.14
C THR A 320 8.08 9.71 11.95
N VAL A 321 7.84 10.64 12.88
CA VAL A 321 8.49 11.96 12.88
C VAL A 321 9.99 11.80 13.11
N GLY A 322 10.41 11.00 14.09
CA GLY A 322 11.82 10.71 14.33
C GLY A 322 12.52 10.14 13.10
N PHE A 323 11.90 9.17 12.43
CA PHE A 323 12.38 8.63 11.16
C PHE A 323 12.43 9.72 10.07
N GLY A 324 11.34 10.47 9.89
CA GLY A 324 11.23 11.51 8.87
C GLY A 324 12.27 12.62 9.04
N VAL A 325 12.51 13.07 10.26
CA VAL A 325 13.56 14.05 10.58
C VAL A 325 14.95 13.49 10.28
N MET A 326 15.23 12.28 10.75
CA MET A 326 16.51 11.63 10.53
C MET A 326 16.82 11.50 9.04
N ILE A 327 15.90 10.96 8.25
CA ILE A 327 16.12 10.75 6.81
C ILE A 327 16.16 12.07 6.06
N SER A 328 15.40 13.09 6.49
CA SER A 328 15.44 14.43 5.90
C SER A 328 16.81 15.06 6.08
N ILE A 329 17.40 14.96 7.26
CA ILE A 329 18.76 15.46 7.53
C ILE A 329 19.78 14.73 6.66
N ILE A 330 19.73 13.38 6.64
CA ILE A 330 20.66 12.55 5.87
C ILE A 330 20.61 12.93 4.39
N MET A 331 19.41 13.06 3.82
CA MET A 331 19.22 13.36 2.39
C MET A 331 19.71 14.76 1.98
N GLN A 332 19.81 15.73 2.89
CA GLN A 332 20.44 17.01 2.53
C GLN A 332 21.90 16.84 2.11
N PHE A 333 22.62 15.87 2.71
CA PHE A 333 24.04 15.64 2.44
C PHE A 333 24.29 14.61 1.33
N ILE A 334 23.47 13.55 1.25
CA ILE A 334 23.74 12.42 0.34
C ILE A 334 22.81 12.35 -0.87
N ALA A 335 21.98 13.38 -1.15
CA ALA A 335 21.05 13.40 -2.26
C ALA A 335 21.72 13.06 -3.61
N GLY A 336 22.86 13.67 -3.91
CA GLY A 336 23.62 13.42 -5.14
C GLY A 336 24.07 11.96 -5.30
N PRO A 337 24.84 11.41 -4.35
CA PRO A 337 25.20 9.98 -4.34
C PRO A 337 24.02 9.05 -4.49
N VAL A 338 22.90 9.30 -3.79
CA VAL A 338 21.70 8.43 -3.83
C VAL A 338 21.04 8.44 -5.22
N VAL A 339 20.89 9.61 -5.84
CA VAL A 339 20.37 9.69 -7.23
C VAL A 339 21.37 9.09 -8.22
N GLY A 340 22.68 9.26 -7.97
CA GLY A 340 23.76 8.71 -8.79
C GLY A 340 23.83 7.17 -8.80
N LEU A 341 23.17 6.47 -7.85
CA LEU A 341 23.02 5.02 -7.92
C LEU A 341 22.16 4.55 -9.10
N PHE A 342 21.33 5.43 -9.66
CA PHE A 342 20.37 5.11 -10.72
C PHE A 342 20.76 5.67 -12.09
N THR A 343 21.72 6.60 -12.16
CA THR A 343 22.13 7.26 -13.42
C THR A 343 23.53 7.87 -13.31
N GLU A 344 24.27 7.84 -14.42
CA GLU A 344 25.57 8.54 -14.56
C GLU A 344 25.43 9.95 -15.14
N ASN A 345 24.23 10.33 -15.61
CA ASN A 345 23.99 11.66 -16.21
C ASN A 345 24.05 12.75 -15.13
N ALA A 346 25.11 13.55 -15.16
CA ALA A 346 25.36 14.62 -14.19
C ALA A 346 24.20 15.63 -14.06
N LYS A 347 23.52 15.95 -15.18
CA LYS A 347 22.39 16.86 -15.17
C LYS A 347 21.17 16.28 -14.45
N VAL A 348 20.88 14.98 -14.68
CA VAL A 348 19.81 14.24 -13.98
C VAL A 348 20.12 14.14 -12.49
N ILE A 349 21.38 13.89 -12.12
CA ILE A 349 21.82 13.83 -10.70
C ILE A 349 21.59 15.18 -10.01
N VAL A 350 21.94 16.31 -10.66
CA VAL A 350 21.73 17.65 -10.09
C VAL A 350 20.23 17.92 -9.91
N LEU A 351 19.42 17.71 -10.95
CA LEU A 351 17.97 17.93 -10.91
C LEU A 351 17.28 17.02 -9.87
N GLY A 352 17.63 15.74 -9.84
CA GLY A 352 17.10 14.79 -8.87
C GLY A 352 17.49 15.14 -7.43
N SER A 353 18.73 15.61 -7.23
CA SER A 353 19.19 16.09 -5.91
C SER A 353 18.41 17.30 -5.42
N GLN A 354 18.08 18.24 -6.32
CA GLN A 354 17.24 19.39 -5.98
C GLN A 354 15.82 18.92 -5.58
N TYR A 355 15.23 18.02 -6.37
CA TYR A 355 13.87 17.55 -6.15
C TYR A 355 13.76 16.77 -4.84
N ILE A 356 14.67 15.81 -4.58
CA ILE A 356 14.60 14.97 -3.37
C ILE A 356 14.87 15.80 -2.10
N ARG A 357 15.78 16.78 -2.14
CA ARG A 357 16.04 17.66 -0.98
C ARG A 357 14.80 18.45 -0.56
N GLY A 358 13.97 18.88 -1.52
CA GLY A 358 12.69 19.51 -1.23
C GLY A 358 11.62 18.50 -0.78
N TYR A 359 11.49 17.40 -1.52
CA TYR A 359 10.44 16.41 -1.30
C TYR A 359 10.60 15.64 0.02
N ILE A 360 11.84 15.37 0.47
CA ILE A 360 12.11 14.48 1.61
C ILE A 360 11.43 14.93 2.91
N PHE A 361 11.20 16.23 3.09
CA PHE A 361 10.47 16.77 4.24
C PHE A 361 9.04 16.24 4.31
N ASP A 362 8.49 15.77 3.19
CA ASP A 362 7.17 15.12 3.14
C ASP A 362 7.10 13.88 4.02
N CYS A 363 8.21 13.15 4.21
CA CYS A 363 8.27 11.98 5.09
C CYS A 363 7.89 12.29 6.55
N ILE A 364 8.15 13.52 7.02
CA ILE A 364 7.80 13.96 8.37
C ILE A 364 6.29 14.10 8.48
N PHE A 365 5.69 14.87 7.56
CA PHE A 365 4.25 15.15 7.60
C PHE A 365 3.40 13.96 7.16
N ALA A 366 3.90 13.18 6.19
CA ALA A 366 3.26 11.92 5.80
C ALA A 366 3.21 10.94 6.98
N GLY A 367 4.29 10.81 7.75
CA GLY A 367 4.30 10.00 8.96
C GLY A 367 3.21 10.37 9.95
N ILE A 368 2.97 11.66 10.12
CA ILE A 368 1.91 12.17 11.01
C ILE A 368 0.53 11.82 10.46
N HIS A 369 0.19 12.29 9.24
CA HIS A 369 -1.18 12.09 8.73
C HIS A 369 -1.50 10.62 8.44
N PHE A 370 -0.52 9.77 8.08
CA PHE A 370 -0.73 8.32 7.95
C PHE A 370 -1.03 7.67 9.30
N SER A 371 -0.36 8.09 10.37
CA SER A 371 -0.66 7.62 11.72
C SER A 371 -2.08 8.00 12.15
N PHE A 372 -2.50 9.26 11.88
CA PHE A 372 -3.88 9.70 12.10
C PHE A 372 -4.89 8.94 11.26
N SER A 373 -4.60 8.71 9.97
CA SER A 373 -5.43 7.88 9.08
C SER A 373 -5.65 6.48 9.65
N GLY A 374 -4.57 5.85 10.17
CA GLY A 374 -4.66 4.57 10.85
C GLY A 374 -5.59 4.62 12.07
N TYR A 375 -5.50 5.68 12.86
CA TYR A 375 -6.36 5.88 14.03
C TYR A 375 -7.83 6.11 13.64
N PHE A 376 -8.09 6.92 12.62
CA PHE A 376 -9.45 7.14 12.11
C PHE A 376 -10.06 5.85 11.56
N CYS A 377 -9.29 5.04 10.83
CA CYS A 377 -9.72 3.71 10.39
C CYS A 377 -10.07 2.82 11.59
N ALA A 378 -9.21 2.78 12.62
CA ALA A 378 -9.44 2.00 13.83
C ALA A 378 -10.73 2.42 14.56
N CYS A 379 -11.09 3.72 14.54
CA CYS A 379 -12.33 4.27 15.07
C CYS A 379 -13.55 4.04 14.18
N GLY A 380 -13.39 3.51 12.95
CA GLY A 380 -14.47 3.34 11.98
C GLY A 380 -14.87 4.61 11.22
N HIS A 381 -13.99 5.62 11.20
CA HIS A 381 -14.13 6.93 10.53
C HIS A 381 -13.12 7.12 9.41
N SER A 382 -12.95 6.10 8.56
CA SER A 382 -12.03 6.14 7.42
C SER A 382 -12.38 7.19 6.36
N GLU A 383 -13.63 7.67 6.36
CA GLU A 383 -14.06 8.80 5.54
C GLU A 383 -13.20 10.06 5.80
N ILE A 384 -12.75 10.28 7.04
CA ILE A 384 -11.87 11.40 7.38
C ILE A 384 -10.50 11.22 6.71
N SER A 385 -9.98 9.99 6.67
CA SER A 385 -8.72 9.67 6.00
C SER A 385 -8.77 9.98 4.50
N PHE A 386 -9.87 9.64 3.84
CA PHE A 386 -10.08 9.96 2.44
C PHE A 386 -10.20 11.48 2.22
N ILE A 387 -11.02 12.17 3.02
CA ILE A 387 -11.32 13.59 2.85
C ILE A 387 -10.07 14.45 2.99
N HIS A 388 -9.26 14.27 4.05
CA HIS A 388 -8.07 15.10 4.22
C HIS A 388 -7.06 14.88 3.09
N ASN A 389 -6.91 13.64 2.60
CA ASN A 389 -6.01 13.34 1.49
C ASN A 389 -6.45 13.98 0.18
N ILE A 390 -7.74 13.81 -0.20
CA ILE A 390 -8.21 14.35 -1.47
C ILE A 390 -8.19 15.88 -1.49
N ILE A 391 -8.53 16.53 -0.37
CA ILE A 391 -8.41 17.98 -0.22
C ILE A 391 -6.96 18.42 -0.41
N ALA A 392 -6.02 17.77 0.26
CA ALA A 392 -4.60 18.11 0.18
C ALA A 392 -4.03 17.90 -1.23
N ILE A 393 -4.43 16.81 -1.90
CA ILE A 393 -3.99 16.51 -3.27
C ILE A 393 -4.51 17.56 -4.26
N LEU A 394 -5.84 17.82 -4.23
CA LEU A 394 -6.49 18.68 -5.22
C LEU A 394 -6.22 20.18 -5.00
N LEU A 395 -6.14 20.65 -3.75
CA LEU A 395 -6.01 22.07 -3.46
C LEU A 395 -4.56 22.55 -3.31
N VAL A 396 -3.64 21.66 -2.90
CA VAL A 396 -2.27 22.08 -2.60
C VAL A 396 -1.24 21.28 -3.39
N ARG A 397 -1.25 19.96 -3.34
CA ARG A 397 -0.19 19.12 -3.91
C ARG A 397 -0.09 19.31 -5.43
N ILE A 398 -1.16 19.04 -6.18
CA ILE A 398 -1.17 19.14 -7.64
C ILE A 398 -1.01 20.60 -8.11
N PRO A 399 -1.80 21.57 -7.62
CA PRO A 399 -1.64 22.97 -8.02
C PRO A 399 -0.26 23.55 -7.65
N GLY A 400 0.24 23.22 -6.45
CA GLY A 400 1.54 23.65 -5.98
C GLY A 400 2.68 23.13 -6.87
N VAL A 401 2.68 21.84 -7.20
CA VAL A 401 3.65 21.23 -8.13
C VAL A 401 3.55 21.89 -9.52
N TYR A 402 2.34 22.12 -10.03
CA TYR A 402 2.14 22.74 -11.33
C TYR A 402 2.65 24.20 -11.39
N ILE A 403 2.32 25.00 -10.36
CA ILE A 403 2.76 26.41 -10.27
C ILE A 403 4.28 26.48 -10.13
N THR A 404 4.85 25.73 -9.19
CA THR A 404 6.30 25.72 -8.95
C THR A 404 7.08 25.21 -10.15
N ALA A 405 6.56 24.21 -10.87
CA ALA A 405 7.14 23.72 -12.12
C ALA A 405 7.16 24.79 -13.23
N LYS A 406 6.22 25.74 -13.26
CA LYS A 406 6.19 26.83 -14.24
C LYS A 406 7.05 28.03 -13.85
N VAL A 407 7.08 28.34 -12.55
CA VAL A 407 7.71 29.61 -12.07
C VAL A 407 9.20 29.44 -11.83
N PHE A 408 9.63 28.27 -11.36
CA PHE A 408 11.03 28.05 -10.95
C PHE A 408 11.76 27.13 -11.92
N SER A 409 13.02 27.46 -12.22
CA SER A 409 13.93 26.59 -12.97
C SER A 409 14.42 25.39 -12.13
N SER A 410 14.67 25.62 -10.83
CA SER A 410 15.05 24.58 -9.88
C SER A 410 13.88 23.63 -9.55
N LEU A 411 14.17 22.35 -9.30
CA LEU A 411 13.18 21.37 -8.88
C LEU A 411 12.93 21.35 -7.35
N PHE A 412 13.75 22.06 -6.57
CA PHE A 412 13.57 22.11 -5.11
C PHE A 412 12.19 22.64 -4.68
N PRO A 413 11.67 23.78 -5.25
CA PRO A 413 10.32 24.25 -4.92
C PRO A 413 9.21 23.27 -5.33
N MET A 414 9.41 22.51 -6.42
CA MET A 414 8.49 21.50 -6.86
C MET A 414 8.39 20.34 -5.83
N GLY A 415 9.53 19.95 -5.23
CA GLY A 415 9.56 19.01 -4.10
C GLY A 415 8.87 19.55 -2.85
N LEU A 416 9.10 20.83 -2.50
CA LEU A 416 8.43 21.46 -1.35
C LEU A 416 6.91 21.60 -1.53
N ALA A 417 6.42 21.70 -2.75
CA ALA A 417 4.98 21.78 -3.00
C ALA A 417 4.24 20.50 -2.56
N THR A 418 4.89 19.33 -2.63
CA THR A 418 4.32 18.07 -2.12
C THR A 418 4.18 18.13 -0.61
N VAL A 419 5.18 18.70 0.09
CA VAL A 419 5.18 18.89 1.54
C VAL A 419 4.02 19.76 2.00
N GLY A 420 3.71 20.83 1.23
CA GLY A 420 2.56 21.69 1.50
C GLY A 420 1.24 20.91 1.55
N GLY A 421 1.06 19.94 0.65
CA GLY A 421 -0.09 19.05 0.66
C GLY A 421 -0.19 18.23 1.96
N SER A 422 0.89 17.59 2.36
CA SER A 422 0.91 16.78 3.59
C SER A 422 0.76 17.63 4.86
N LEU A 423 1.27 18.86 4.85
CA LEU A 423 1.04 19.80 5.95
C LEU A 423 -0.45 20.15 6.10
N LEU A 424 -1.16 20.42 4.99
CA LEU A 424 -2.62 20.61 5.03
C LEU A 424 -3.34 19.36 5.53
N SER A 425 -2.94 18.17 5.09
CA SER A 425 -3.46 16.91 5.63
C SER A 425 -3.30 16.83 7.15
N VAL A 426 -2.12 17.15 7.68
CA VAL A 426 -1.86 17.13 9.13
C VAL A 426 -2.79 18.11 9.86
N MET A 427 -2.96 19.34 9.36
CA MET A 427 -3.86 20.31 9.96
C MET A 427 -5.29 19.80 10.06
N ILE A 428 -5.82 19.23 8.95
CA ILE A 428 -7.17 18.67 8.93
C ILE A 428 -7.26 17.48 9.91
N CYS A 429 -6.27 16.60 9.96
CA CYS A 429 -6.22 15.47 10.89
C CYS A 429 -6.27 15.92 12.36
N VAL A 430 -5.50 16.94 12.74
CA VAL A 430 -5.48 17.47 14.12
C VAL A 430 -6.83 18.07 14.48
N ILE A 431 -7.43 18.85 13.58
CA ILE A 431 -8.76 19.45 13.81
C ILE A 431 -9.81 18.33 13.95
N ALA A 432 -9.80 17.34 13.06
CA ALA A 432 -10.75 16.22 13.11
C ALA A 432 -10.58 15.40 14.40
N TYR A 433 -9.34 15.14 14.82
CA TYR A 433 -9.06 14.45 16.07
C TYR A 433 -9.57 15.23 17.30
N ALA A 434 -9.30 16.53 17.36
CA ALA A 434 -9.78 17.39 18.44
C ALA A 434 -11.31 17.41 18.50
N TRP A 435 -11.98 17.49 17.34
CA TRP A 435 -13.44 17.42 17.24
C TRP A 435 -13.99 16.08 17.74
N MET A 436 -13.39 14.96 17.33
CA MET A 436 -13.78 13.62 17.77
C MET A 436 -13.62 13.46 19.29
N LYS A 437 -12.51 13.96 19.86
CA LYS A 437 -12.26 13.91 21.31
C LYS A 437 -13.30 14.71 22.10
N LYS A 438 -13.66 15.91 21.62
CA LYS A 438 -14.70 16.74 22.25
C LYS A 438 -16.07 16.06 22.22
N LYS A 439 -16.43 15.41 21.11
CA LYS A 439 -17.70 14.70 20.97
C LYS A 439 -17.78 13.45 21.85
N GLN A 440 -16.67 12.77 22.10
CA GLN A 440 -16.58 11.63 23.00
C GLN A 440 -16.69 12.05 24.48
N GLY A 441 -16.02 13.13 24.89
CA GLY A 441 -16.11 13.68 26.25
C GLY A 441 -17.45 14.37 26.60
N CYS A 442 -18.37 14.53 25.64
CA CYS A 442 -19.74 14.96 25.88
C CYS A 442 -20.72 13.77 26.05
N MET A 443 -20.23 12.51 25.89
CA MET A 443 -21.04 11.29 26.03
C MET A 443 -20.65 10.45 27.28
N ASP A 444 -19.58 10.84 27.97
CA ASP A 444 -19.18 10.39 29.29
C ASP A 444 -19.68 11.40 30.34
#